data_b0f783e9754636b33b9c0138b3b9c610
#
_entry.id   b0f783e9754636b33b9c0138b3b9c610
#
_cell.length_a   1.000
_cell.length_b   1.000
_cell.length_c   1.000
_cell.angle_alpha   90.00
_cell.angle_beta   90.00
_cell.angle_gamma   90.00
#
_symmetry.space_group_name_H-M   'P 1'
#
loop_
_entity.id
_entity.type
_entity.pdbx_description
1 polymer ?
#
loop_
_entity_poly.entity_id
_entity_poly.type
_entity_poly.pdbx_seq_one_letter_code
_entity_poly.pdbx_strand_id
1 'polypeptide(L)'
;MKKILQDLSLEELETELTAQGEKKFRAAQIYGGMLSGKTIEELPAVPNALKEKLLQTYENAPVSVEKVFYSSDGTEKYLFRLSDGNIIEGVLMKYKYGYTQCVSTQVGCRMGCRFCASTLNGLIRNLTAGEILSQILVVNALHKGDPDLPGSGKEKRAVTNVVLMGSGEPLDNYDNVVKFLRLLTSEKGLNVSARNISLSTCGVVPEMYRLANENIPLNLTVSLHATTDEDRKRIMPVANKYSIAEILKACKNYFEKTGRRYYFEYTLIDGENCDEAHANALAKLLKGLPCHVNLIRLNEVKERTLKSVGDKNAYRFMGWLEKQGISATLRRQIGSDVGGACGQLRAGYLEENPL
;
A
#
# COMPACT_ATOMS: atom_id res chain seq x y z
N MET A 1 -8.62 -22.11 -12.31
CA MET A 1 -8.97 -20.85 -11.62
C MET A 1 -9.48 -19.86 -12.66
N LYS A 2 -10.58 -19.15 -12.41
CA LYS A 2 -11.08 -18.13 -13.33
C LYS A 2 -10.10 -16.94 -13.38
N LYS A 3 -10.09 -16.19 -14.49
CA LYS A 3 -9.38 -14.91 -14.57
C LYS A 3 -10.08 -13.89 -13.69
N ILE A 4 -9.34 -12.96 -13.09
CA ILE A 4 -9.94 -11.84 -12.33
C ILE A 4 -10.29 -10.72 -13.31
N LEU A 5 -11.56 -10.30 -13.33
CA LEU A 5 -12.03 -9.25 -14.24
C LEU A 5 -11.32 -7.91 -13.98
N GLN A 6 -11.06 -7.60 -12.71
CA GLN A 6 -10.39 -6.38 -12.27
C GLN A 6 -8.89 -6.31 -12.63
N ASP A 7 -8.31 -7.41 -13.10
CA ASP A 7 -6.95 -7.40 -13.66
C ASP A 7 -6.88 -6.73 -15.03
N LEU A 8 -8.00 -6.61 -15.74
CA LEU A 8 -8.02 -6.09 -17.11
C LEU A 8 -8.13 -4.57 -17.16
N SER A 9 -7.36 -3.93 -18.03
CA SER A 9 -7.62 -2.56 -18.48
C SER A 9 -8.86 -2.53 -19.40
N LEU A 10 -9.39 -1.33 -19.66
CA LEU A 10 -10.48 -1.20 -20.61
C LEU A 10 -10.09 -1.73 -22.01
N GLU A 11 -8.87 -1.44 -22.45
CA GLU A 11 -8.33 -1.87 -23.75
C GLU A 11 -8.16 -3.40 -23.82
N GLU A 12 -7.68 -4.03 -22.75
CA GLU A 12 -7.57 -5.49 -22.66
C GLU A 12 -8.97 -6.13 -22.71
N LEU A 13 -9.93 -5.57 -21.97
CA LEU A 13 -11.33 -6.04 -21.97
C LEU A 13 -12.01 -5.85 -23.34
N GLU A 14 -11.78 -4.70 -24.00
CA GLU A 14 -12.25 -4.45 -25.37
C GLU A 14 -11.73 -5.52 -26.33
N THR A 15 -10.46 -5.84 -26.25
CA THR A 15 -9.81 -6.85 -27.09
C THR A 15 -10.42 -8.25 -26.86
N GLU A 16 -10.55 -8.66 -25.60
CA GLU A 16 -11.10 -9.98 -25.25
C GLU A 16 -12.58 -10.11 -25.69
N LEU A 17 -13.40 -9.08 -25.48
CA LEU A 17 -14.81 -9.12 -25.86
C LEU A 17 -15.00 -9.05 -27.38
N THR A 18 -14.22 -8.25 -28.08
CA THR A 18 -14.29 -8.17 -29.56
C THR A 18 -13.89 -9.49 -30.19
N ALA A 19 -12.91 -10.21 -29.66
CA ALA A 19 -12.53 -11.55 -30.11
C ALA A 19 -13.65 -12.58 -29.91
N GLN A 20 -14.58 -12.32 -28.97
CA GLN A 20 -15.78 -13.13 -28.72
C GLN A 20 -17.00 -12.70 -29.54
N GLY A 21 -16.84 -11.73 -30.47
CA GLY A 21 -17.92 -11.20 -31.32
C GLY A 21 -18.79 -10.13 -30.67
N GLU A 22 -18.41 -9.66 -29.47
CA GLU A 22 -19.14 -8.59 -28.79
C GLU A 22 -18.77 -7.20 -29.33
N LYS A 23 -19.70 -6.26 -29.22
CA LYS A 23 -19.46 -4.87 -29.63
C LYS A 23 -18.57 -4.16 -28.63
N LYS A 24 -17.63 -3.34 -29.11
CA LYS A 24 -16.64 -2.59 -28.33
C LYS A 24 -17.23 -1.81 -27.13
N PHE A 25 -18.40 -1.17 -27.29
CA PHE A 25 -19.05 -0.41 -26.23
C PHE A 25 -19.45 -1.27 -25.00
N ARG A 26 -19.56 -2.60 -25.16
CA ARG A 26 -19.85 -3.51 -24.05
C ARG A 26 -18.73 -3.51 -23.02
N ALA A 27 -17.48 -3.44 -23.47
CA ALA A 27 -16.35 -3.32 -22.57
C ALA A 27 -16.44 -2.08 -21.68
N ALA A 28 -16.79 -0.93 -22.24
CA ALA A 28 -16.97 0.29 -21.46
C ALA A 28 -18.10 0.20 -20.43
N GLN A 29 -19.21 -0.49 -20.78
CA GLN A 29 -20.34 -0.71 -19.84
C GLN A 29 -19.92 -1.60 -18.67
N ILE A 30 -19.23 -2.72 -18.96
CA ILE A 30 -18.74 -3.66 -17.95
C ILE A 30 -17.69 -3.00 -17.08
N TYR A 31 -16.69 -2.35 -17.70
CA TYR A 31 -15.59 -1.69 -17.00
C TYR A 31 -16.08 -0.57 -16.07
N GLY A 32 -16.96 0.31 -16.56
CA GLY A 32 -17.55 1.37 -15.73
C GLY A 32 -18.40 0.84 -14.57
N GLY A 33 -19.13 -0.25 -14.79
CA GLY A 33 -19.87 -0.94 -13.74
C GLY A 33 -18.94 -1.52 -12.67
N MET A 34 -17.90 -2.22 -13.10
CA MET A 34 -16.86 -2.77 -12.22
C MET A 34 -16.18 -1.69 -11.37
N LEU A 35 -15.79 -0.57 -11.97
CA LEU A 35 -15.18 0.57 -11.24
C LEU A 35 -16.14 1.20 -10.24
N SER A 36 -17.45 1.08 -10.43
CA SER A 36 -18.46 1.53 -9.46
C SER A 36 -18.79 0.50 -8.38
N GLY A 37 -18.01 -0.59 -8.30
CA GLY A 37 -18.14 -1.65 -7.30
C GLY A 37 -19.27 -2.66 -7.60
N LYS A 38 -19.80 -2.69 -8.83
CA LYS A 38 -20.82 -3.65 -9.23
C LYS A 38 -20.22 -4.97 -9.67
N THR A 39 -20.89 -6.06 -9.34
CA THR A 39 -20.62 -7.39 -9.89
C THR A 39 -21.17 -7.51 -11.30
N ILE A 40 -20.78 -8.57 -12.04
CA ILE A 40 -21.30 -8.83 -13.41
C ILE A 40 -22.83 -8.97 -13.38
N GLU A 41 -23.37 -9.64 -12.38
CA GLU A 41 -24.80 -9.85 -12.18
C GLU A 41 -25.57 -8.53 -12.03
N GLU A 42 -24.96 -7.55 -11.40
CA GLU A 42 -25.58 -6.24 -11.10
C GLU A 42 -25.50 -5.24 -12.26
N LEU A 43 -24.87 -5.60 -13.39
CA LEU A 43 -24.73 -4.69 -14.54
C LEU A 43 -26.05 -4.56 -15.32
N PRO A 44 -26.77 -3.41 -15.23
CA PRO A 44 -28.14 -3.31 -15.79
C PRO A 44 -28.16 -3.29 -17.32
N ALA A 45 -27.11 -2.78 -17.95
CA ALA A 45 -27.04 -2.58 -19.40
C ALA A 45 -26.40 -3.76 -20.16
N VAL A 46 -26.02 -4.85 -19.46
CA VAL A 46 -25.38 -6.03 -20.06
C VAL A 46 -26.39 -7.15 -20.20
N PRO A 47 -26.57 -7.76 -21.40
CA PRO A 47 -27.50 -8.87 -21.63
C PRO A 47 -27.17 -10.09 -20.75
N ASN A 48 -28.18 -10.82 -20.29
CA ASN A 48 -27.99 -11.97 -19.40
C ASN A 48 -27.11 -13.06 -20.06
N ALA A 49 -27.28 -13.33 -21.34
CA ALA A 49 -26.44 -14.30 -22.06
C ALA A 49 -24.95 -13.91 -22.04
N LEU A 50 -24.62 -12.61 -22.09
CA LEU A 50 -23.23 -12.14 -21.95
C LEU A 50 -22.76 -12.26 -20.51
N LYS A 51 -23.60 -11.92 -19.52
CA LYS A 51 -23.26 -12.10 -18.10
C LYS A 51 -22.90 -13.54 -17.78
N GLU A 52 -23.68 -14.50 -18.27
CA GLU A 52 -23.42 -15.93 -18.08
C GLU A 52 -22.07 -16.35 -18.67
N LYS A 53 -21.73 -15.89 -19.89
CA LYS A 53 -20.42 -16.14 -20.51
C LYS A 53 -19.27 -15.55 -19.69
N LEU A 54 -19.44 -14.32 -19.24
CA LEU A 54 -18.43 -13.64 -18.41
C LEU A 54 -18.20 -14.40 -17.10
N LEU A 55 -19.27 -14.82 -16.41
CA LEU A 55 -19.20 -15.58 -15.17
C LEU A 55 -18.56 -16.97 -15.30
N GLN A 56 -18.60 -17.56 -16.51
CA GLN A 56 -17.85 -18.79 -16.78
C GLN A 56 -16.34 -18.54 -16.82
N THR A 57 -15.92 -17.37 -17.31
CA THR A 57 -14.51 -17.03 -17.58
C THR A 57 -13.86 -16.27 -16.43
N TYR A 58 -14.61 -15.35 -15.84
CA TYR A 58 -14.08 -14.38 -14.87
C TYR A 58 -14.61 -14.59 -13.45
N GLU A 59 -13.71 -14.34 -12.49
CA GLU A 59 -14.04 -13.98 -11.12
C GLU A 59 -14.27 -12.47 -11.09
N ASN A 60 -15.40 -12.01 -10.57
CA ASN A 60 -15.79 -10.60 -10.62
C ASN A 60 -15.87 -9.90 -9.26
N ALA A 61 -15.71 -10.66 -8.19
CA ALA A 61 -15.68 -10.17 -6.82
C ALA A 61 -14.51 -10.84 -6.04
N PRO A 62 -13.24 -10.61 -6.49
CA PRO A 62 -12.09 -11.32 -5.93
C PRO A 62 -11.80 -10.95 -4.49
N VAL A 63 -12.40 -9.84 -4.01
CA VAL A 63 -12.25 -9.32 -2.63
C VAL A 63 -13.63 -8.98 -2.09
N SER A 64 -13.94 -9.46 -0.91
CA SER A 64 -15.13 -9.10 -0.13
C SER A 64 -14.74 -8.62 1.26
N VAL A 65 -15.61 -7.82 1.92
CA VAL A 65 -15.37 -7.40 3.31
C VAL A 65 -15.87 -8.47 4.25
N GLU A 66 -14.96 -9.03 5.02
CA GLU A 66 -15.28 -9.96 6.10
C GLU A 66 -15.71 -9.26 7.38
N LYS A 67 -14.94 -8.21 7.74
CA LYS A 67 -15.16 -7.44 8.97
C LYS A 67 -14.57 -6.05 8.87
N VAL A 68 -15.21 -5.08 9.55
CA VAL A 68 -14.69 -3.72 9.72
C VAL A 68 -14.54 -3.43 11.20
N PHE A 69 -13.40 -2.87 11.59
CA PHE A 69 -13.16 -2.35 12.92
C PHE A 69 -13.06 -0.82 12.83
N TYR A 70 -13.73 -0.14 13.75
CA TYR A 70 -13.76 1.31 13.81
C TYR A 70 -12.91 1.79 14.97
N SER A 71 -11.89 2.59 14.68
CA SER A 71 -11.05 3.24 15.68
C SER A 71 -11.70 4.50 16.23
N SER A 72 -11.34 4.84 17.47
CA SER A 72 -11.77 6.08 18.13
C SER A 72 -11.32 7.36 17.40
N ASP A 73 -10.30 7.27 16.56
CA ASP A 73 -9.78 8.39 15.74
C ASP A 73 -10.46 8.52 14.36
N GLY A 74 -11.49 7.70 14.09
CA GLY A 74 -12.22 7.65 12.83
C GLY A 74 -11.59 6.78 11.74
N THR A 75 -10.49 6.11 12.04
CA THR A 75 -9.87 5.13 11.14
C THR A 75 -10.71 3.85 11.06
N GLU A 76 -10.78 3.26 9.89
CA GLU A 76 -11.47 2.01 9.65
C GLU A 76 -10.46 0.94 9.20
N LYS A 77 -10.37 -0.17 9.95
CA LYS A 77 -9.58 -1.33 9.55
C LYS A 77 -10.50 -2.40 8.97
N TYR A 78 -10.18 -2.86 7.79
CA TYR A 78 -10.90 -3.88 7.04
C TYR A 78 -10.15 -5.20 7.08
N LEU A 79 -10.89 -6.28 7.33
CA LEU A 79 -10.50 -7.62 6.95
C LEU A 79 -11.15 -7.92 5.61
N PHE A 80 -10.34 -8.18 4.61
CA PHE A 80 -10.78 -8.56 3.28
C PHE A 80 -10.58 -10.05 3.06
N ARG A 81 -11.64 -10.74 2.66
CA ARG A 81 -11.60 -12.14 2.24
C ARG A 81 -11.36 -12.20 0.74
N LEU A 82 -10.37 -12.97 0.34
CA LEU A 82 -10.07 -13.29 -1.05
C LEU A 82 -10.86 -14.52 -1.51
N SER A 83 -11.02 -14.71 -2.83
CA SER A 83 -11.78 -15.83 -3.40
C SER A 83 -11.18 -17.20 -3.07
N ASP A 84 -9.90 -17.28 -2.74
CA ASP A 84 -9.22 -18.50 -2.29
C ASP A 84 -9.32 -18.75 -0.77
N GLY A 85 -10.08 -17.91 -0.05
CA GLY A 85 -10.27 -17.99 1.40
C GLY A 85 -9.22 -17.29 2.25
N ASN A 86 -8.13 -16.83 1.67
CA ASN A 86 -7.13 -16.05 2.41
C ASN A 86 -7.72 -14.71 2.90
N ILE A 87 -7.22 -14.24 4.03
CA ILE A 87 -7.59 -12.93 4.60
C ILE A 87 -6.39 -11.98 4.50
N ILE A 88 -6.67 -10.77 4.03
CA ILE A 88 -5.73 -9.65 4.04
C ILE A 88 -6.34 -8.46 4.77
N GLU A 89 -5.52 -7.54 5.18
CA GLU A 89 -5.95 -6.36 5.91
C GLU A 89 -5.71 -5.08 5.10
N GLY A 90 -6.60 -4.11 5.27
CA GLY A 90 -6.45 -2.75 4.75
C GLY A 90 -6.97 -1.73 5.76
N VAL A 91 -6.59 -0.47 5.58
CA VAL A 91 -6.96 0.60 6.52
C VAL A 91 -7.37 1.86 5.76
N LEU A 92 -8.55 2.39 6.04
CA LEU A 92 -9.00 3.69 5.56
C LEU A 92 -8.75 4.74 6.64
N MET A 93 -7.91 5.70 6.33
CA MET A 93 -7.55 6.82 7.21
C MET A 93 -8.23 8.09 6.71
N LYS A 94 -9.01 8.75 7.57
CA LYS A 94 -9.77 9.95 7.23
C LYS A 94 -8.99 11.21 7.60
N TYR A 95 -8.49 11.92 6.60
CA TYR A 95 -7.80 13.20 6.77
C TYR A 95 -8.65 14.36 6.21
N LYS A 96 -8.40 15.58 6.67
CA LYS A 96 -9.09 16.78 6.18
C LYS A 96 -8.89 17.04 4.67
N TYR A 97 -7.75 16.57 4.12
CA TYR A 97 -7.40 16.72 2.70
C TYR A 97 -7.87 15.58 1.81
N GLY A 98 -8.49 14.55 2.36
CA GLY A 98 -8.95 13.37 1.64
C GLY A 98 -8.75 12.07 2.42
N TYR A 99 -9.39 11.00 1.98
CA TYR A 99 -9.27 9.71 2.65
C TYR A 99 -8.16 8.88 1.97
N THR A 100 -7.32 8.28 2.79
CA THR A 100 -6.18 7.47 2.36
C THR A 100 -6.43 6.00 2.64
N GLN A 101 -6.43 5.18 1.59
CA GLN A 101 -6.50 3.72 1.74
C GLN A 101 -5.10 3.12 1.78
N CYS A 102 -4.78 2.43 2.87
CA CYS A 102 -3.63 1.54 2.95
C CYS A 102 -4.03 0.19 2.37
N VAL A 103 -3.33 -0.27 1.34
CA VAL A 103 -3.60 -1.53 0.65
C VAL A 103 -2.49 -2.54 0.88
N SER A 104 -2.88 -3.82 0.97
CA SER A 104 -1.97 -4.97 0.97
C SER A 104 -1.62 -5.37 -0.46
N THR A 105 -0.41 -5.88 -0.67
CA THR A 105 0.10 -6.33 -1.97
C THR A 105 0.42 -7.82 -2.01
N GLN A 106 0.46 -8.47 -0.86
CA GLN A 106 0.73 -9.89 -0.69
C GLN A 106 -0.11 -10.46 0.45
N VAL A 107 -0.35 -11.76 0.43
CA VAL A 107 -0.81 -12.51 1.60
C VAL A 107 0.43 -12.92 2.39
N GLY A 108 0.69 -12.22 3.51
CA GLY A 108 1.94 -12.33 4.26
C GLY A 108 3.10 -11.59 3.60
N CYS A 109 4.34 -11.82 4.10
CA CYS A 109 5.54 -11.16 3.59
C CYS A 109 6.79 -11.97 3.94
N ARG A 110 7.70 -12.19 2.98
CA ARG A 110 8.94 -12.95 3.21
C ARG A 110 10.15 -12.10 3.63
N MET A 111 10.01 -10.78 3.77
CA MET A 111 11.14 -9.89 4.06
C MET A 111 11.70 -10.07 5.48
N GLY A 112 10.93 -10.61 6.42
CA GLY A 112 11.40 -11.01 7.75
C GLY A 112 11.70 -9.85 8.70
N CYS A 113 11.20 -8.64 8.45
CA CYS A 113 11.41 -7.48 9.32
C CYS A 113 10.94 -7.79 10.75
N ARG A 114 11.84 -7.62 11.74
CA ARG A 114 11.62 -8.06 13.13
C ARG A 114 10.57 -7.25 13.90
N PHE A 115 10.16 -6.12 13.36
CA PHE A 115 9.15 -5.23 13.94
C PHE A 115 7.77 -5.35 13.25
N CYS A 116 7.61 -6.20 12.23
CA CYS A 116 6.41 -6.25 11.40
C CYS A 116 5.65 -7.57 11.60
N ALA A 117 4.34 -7.46 11.84
CA ALA A 117 3.44 -8.61 11.99
C ALA A 117 3.21 -9.36 10.67
N SER A 118 3.24 -8.68 9.51
CA SER A 118 3.04 -9.30 8.20
C SER A 118 4.07 -10.39 7.87
N THR A 119 5.20 -10.42 8.59
CA THR A 119 6.28 -11.41 8.36
C THR A 119 6.19 -12.64 9.27
N LEU A 120 5.22 -12.70 10.19
CA LEU A 120 5.11 -13.78 11.17
C LEU A 120 4.93 -15.16 10.52
N ASN A 121 4.07 -15.23 9.50
CA ASN A 121 3.72 -16.47 8.80
C ASN A 121 4.41 -16.58 7.42
N GLY A 122 5.39 -15.70 7.13
CA GLY A 122 6.05 -15.67 5.83
C GLY A 122 5.13 -15.20 4.70
N LEU A 123 5.50 -15.52 3.46
CA LEU A 123 4.73 -15.22 2.26
C LEU A 123 3.92 -16.45 1.84
N ILE A 124 2.61 -16.30 1.70
CA ILE A 124 1.72 -17.31 1.12
C ILE A 124 1.69 -17.12 -0.40
N ARG A 125 1.28 -15.94 -0.89
CA ARG A 125 1.29 -15.59 -2.31
C ARG A 125 1.25 -14.09 -2.58
N ASN A 126 1.56 -13.74 -3.80
CA ASN A 126 1.32 -12.39 -4.33
C ASN A 126 -0.17 -12.15 -4.57
N LEU A 127 -0.63 -10.91 -4.40
CA LEU A 127 -1.94 -10.48 -4.90
C LEU A 127 -1.82 -10.11 -6.38
N THR A 128 -2.89 -10.34 -7.13
CA THR A 128 -3.00 -9.84 -8.51
C THR A 128 -3.28 -8.33 -8.50
N ALA A 129 -3.10 -7.67 -9.64
CA ALA A 129 -3.43 -6.25 -9.79
C ALA A 129 -4.89 -5.96 -9.44
N GLY A 130 -5.80 -6.84 -9.89
CA GLY A 130 -7.23 -6.76 -9.63
C GLY A 130 -7.60 -6.97 -8.17
N GLU A 131 -6.91 -7.87 -7.44
CA GLU A 131 -7.12 -8.04 -6.00
C GLU A 131 -6.65 -6.80 -5.22
N ILE A 132 -5.55 -6.17 -5.63
CA ILE A 132 -5.09 -4.91 -5.01
C ILE A 132 -6.09 -3.78 -5.30
N LEU A 133 -6.55 -3.65 -6.54
CA LEU A 133 -7.53 -2.64 -6.95
C LEU A 133 -8.88 -2.84 -6.23
N SER A 134 -9.31 -4.09 -6.07
CA SER A 134 -10.61 -4.42 -5.47
C SER A 134 -10.72 -4.01 -4.01
N GLN A 135 -9.62 -3.93 -3.25
CA GLN A 135 -9.63 -3.35 -1.91
C GLN A 135 -10.15 -1.89 -1.92
N ILE A 136 -9.79 -1.13 -2.96
CA ILE A 136 -10.24 0.26 -3.14
C ILE A 136 -11.69 0.31 -3.63
N LEU A 137 -12.05 -0.54 -4.61
CA LEU A 137 -13.41 -0.57 -5.18
C LEU A 137 -14.45 -0.89 -4.12
N VAL A 138 -14.18 -1.89 -3.28
CA VAL A 138 -15.09 -2.30 -2.20
C VAL A 138 -15.26 -1.20 -1.17
N VAL A 139 -14.18 -0.53 -0.75
CA VAL A 139 -14.26 0.59 0.20
C VAL A 139 -15.03 1.77 -0.41
N ASN A 140 -14.79 2.10 -1.69
CA ASN A 140 -15.55 3.14 -2.37
C ASN A 140 -17.05 2.81 -2.45
N ALA A 141 -17.41 1.53 -2.69
CA ALA A 141 -18.79 1.07 -2.76
C ALA A 141 -19.50 1.18 -1.40
N LEU A 142 -18.83 0.80 -0.31
CA LEU A 142 -19.36 0.90 1.06
C LEU A 142 -19.64 2.33 1.49
N HIS A 143 -18.83 3.28 1.06
CA HIS A 143 -18.99 4.71 1.40
C HIS A 143 -19.80 5.49 0.36
N LYS A 144 -20.43 4.79 -0.60
CA LYS A 144 -21.22 5.47 -1.63
C LYS A 144 -22.42 6.20 -1.01
N GLY A 145 -22.50 7.50 -1.24
CA GLY A 145 -23.59 8.34 -0.72
C GLY A 145 -23.31 8.91 0.67
N ASP A 146 -22.15 8.66 1.27
CA ASP A 146 -21.72 9.33 2.49
C ASP A 146 -21.60 10.84 2.23
N PRO A 147 -22.31 11.70 3.01
CA PRO A 147 -22.31 13.15 2.82
C PRO A 147 -20.94 13.79 3.04
N ASP A 148 -20.10 13.18 3.88
CA ASP A 148 -18.80 13.70 4.30
C ASP A 148 -17.65 13.30 3.37
N LEU A 149 -17.95 12.68 2.21
CA LEU A 149 -16.90 12.28 1.28
C LEU A 149 -16.07 13.47 0.80
N PRO A 150 -14.74 13.31 0.73
CA PRO A 150 -13.85 14.35 0.25
C PRO A 150 -14.04 14.59 -1.25
N GLY A 151 -13.83 15.83 -1.68
CA GLY A 151 -13.88 16.24 -3.07
C GLY A 151 -15.12 17.08 -3.43
N SER A 152 -15.04 17.72 -4.59
CA SER A 152 -16.11 18.54 -5.17
C SER A 152 -16.51 17.96 -6.54
N GLY A 153 -17.80 17.86 -6.81
CA GLY A 153 -18.33 17.43 -8.11
C GLY A 153 -19.20 16.18 -8.08
N LYS A 154 -19.57 15.69 -9.27
CA LYS A 154 -20.53 14.57 -9.43
C LYS A 154 -19.99 13.20 -9.01
N GLU A 155 -18.68 13.05 -8.92
CA GLU A 155 -18.01 11.77 -8.62
C GLU A 155 -17.24 11.85 -7.30
N LYS A 156 -17.98 11.99 -6.20
CA LYS A 156 -17.39 11.83 -4.87
C LYS A 156 -17.06 10.37 -4.64
N ARG A 157 -15.83 10.08 -4.23
CA ARG A 157 -15.38 8.75 -3.82
C ARG A 157 -14.66 8.84 -2.48
N ALA A 158 -14.69 7.75 -1.70
CA ALA A 158 -14.04 7.70 -0.41
C ALA A 158 -12.51 7.76 -0.57
N VAL A 159 -11.96 6.89 -1.41
CA VAL A 159 -10.50 6.76 -1.55
C VAL A 159 -9.97 7.80 -2.54
N THR A 160 -9.26 8.80 -2.04
CA THR A 160 -8.58 9.84 -2.84
C THR A 160 -7.07 9.65 -2.90
N ASN A 161 -6.50 8.99 -1.90
CA ASN A 161 -5.07 8.72 -1.75
C ASN A 161 -4.86 7.24 -1.46
N VAL A 162 -3.75 6.69 -1.95
CA VAL A 162 -3.43 5.27 -1.77
C VAL A 162 -1.99 5.11 -1.26
N VAL A 163 -1.81 4.28 -0.24
CA VAL A 163 -0.49 3.92 0.25
C VAL A 163 -0.31 2.39 0.21
N LEU A 164 0.75 1.93 -0.45
CA LEU A 164 1.12 0.53 -0.50
C LEU A 164 2.02 0.23 0.71
N MET A 165 1.39 0.16 1.89
CA MET A 165 2.04 -0.01 3.19
C MET A 165 1.34 -1.06 4.06
N GLY A 166 0.44 -1.85 3.46
CA GLY A 166 -0.23 -2.97 4.08
C GLY A 166 0.66 -4.21 4.16
N SER A 167 0.06 -5.39 4.14
CA SER A 167 0.80 -6.65 4.13
C SER A 167 1.53 -6.87 2.80
N GLY A 168 2.82 -7.22 2.89
CA GLY A 168 3.68 -7.52 1.74
C GLY A 168 4.73 -6.46 1.44
N GLU A 169 5.67 -6.84 0.56
CA GLU A 169 6.64 -5.95 -0.07
C GLU A 169 6.18 -5.67 -1.50
N PRO A 170 5.80 -4.41 -1.83
CA PRO A 170 5.28 -4.10 -3.16
C PRO A 170 6.25 -4.45 -4.29
N LEU A 171 7.54 -4.21 -4.11
CA LEU A 171 8.54 -4.49 -5.14
C LEU A 171 8.90 -5.98 -5.25
N ASP A 172 8.50 -6.82 -4.31
CA ASP A 172 8.58 -8.28 -4.43
C ASP A 172 7.41 -8.86 -5.24
N ASN A 173 6.33 -8.07 -5.42
CA ASN A 173 5.19 -8.34 -6.29
C ASN A 173 5.14 -7.37 -7.48
N TYR A 174 6.30 -7.09 -8.08
CA TYR A 174 6.53 -5.97 -8.97
C TYR A 174 5.53 -5.85 -10.12
N ASP A 175 5.37 -6.90 -10.92
CA ASP A 175 4.59 -6.82 -12.17
C ASP A 175 3.09 -6.58 -11.89
N ASN A 176 2.53 -7.22 -10.86
CA ASN A 176 1.15 -6.97 -10.44
C ASN A 176 0.97 -5.58 -9.86
N VAL A 177 1.95 -5.09 -9.07
CA VAL A 177 1.91 -3.75 -8.49
C VAL A 177 2.00 -2.68 -9.58
N VAL A 178 2.87 -2.82 -10.57
CA VAL A 178 2.96 -1.87 -11.70
C VAL A 178 1.67 -1.90 -12.51
N LYS A 179 1.11 -3.08 -12.78
CA LYS A 179 -0.19 -3.21 -13.46
C LYS A 179 -1.30 -2.52 -12.64
N PHE A 180 -1.37 -2.75 -11.33
CA PHE A 180 -2.30 -2.06 -10.43
C PHE A 180 -2.13 -0.53 -10.50
N LEU A 181 -0.91 -0.02 -10.44
CA LEU A 181 -0.64 1.42 -10.53
C LEU A 181 -1.16 2.02 -11.84
N ARG A 182 -0.97 1.33 -12.96
CA ARG A 182 -1.49 1.73 -14.27
C ARG A 182 -3.01 1.73 -14.32
N LEU A 183 -3.67 0.69 -13.80
CA LEU A 183 -5.13 0.63 -13.68
C LEU A 183 -5.68 1.76 -12.81
N LEU A 184 -5.03 2.03 -11.66
CA LEU A 184 -5.43 3.04 -10.69
C LEU A 184 -5.31 4.47 -11.26
N THR A 185 -4.24 4.75 -12.02
CA THR A 185 -3.93 6.08 -12.56
C THR A 185 -4.54 6.34 -13.95
N SER A 186 -5.05 5.31 -14.62
CA SER A 186 -5.66 5.43 -15.94
C SER A 186 -6.81 6.45 -15.93
N GLU A 187 -6.85 7.34 -16.93
CA GLU A 187 -7.95 8.30 -17.13
C GLU A 187 -9.32 7.61 -17.30
N LYS A 188 -9.31 6.39 -17.86
CA LYS A 188 -10.51 5.55 -18.02
C LYS A 188 -10.81 4.70 -16.79
N GLY A 189 -9.88 4.66 -15.81
CA GLY A 189 -10.01 3.96 -14.53
C GLY A 189 -10.48 4.87 -13.42
N LEU A 190 -9.95 4.64 -12.21
CA LEU A 190 -10.24 5.51 -11.05
C LEU A 190 -9.56 6.89 -11.17
N ASN A 191 -8.64 7.08 -12.08
CA ASN A 191 -7.92 8.33 -12.33
C ASN A 191 -7.35 8.97 -11.04
N VAL A 192 -6.73 8.16 -10.21
CA VAL A 192 -6.03 8.64 -9.02
C VAL A 192 -4.70 9.24 -9.46
N SER A 193 -4.46 10.51 -9.12
CA SER A 193 -3.18 11.14 -9.44
C SER A 193 -2.02 10.36 -8.83
N ALA A 194 -0.95 10.10 -9.60
CA ALA A 194 0.25 9.45 -9.10
C ALA A 194 0.88 10.19 -7.89
N ARG A 195 0.63 11.51 -7.75
CA ARG A 195 1.05 12.31 -6.59
C ARG A 195 0.33 11.93 -5.29
N ASN A 196 -0.83 11.30 -5.40
CA ASN A 196 -1.64 10.83 -4.28
C ASN A 196 -1.36 9.36 -3.95
N ILE A 197 -0.33 8.76 -4.57
CA ILE A 197 0.06 7.38 -4.36
C ILE A 197 1.44 7.36 -3.69
N SER A 198 1.57 6.62 -2.60
CA SER A 198 2.86 6.36 -1.95
C SER A 198 3.15 4.86 -1.97
N LEU A 199 4.29 4.48 -2.52
CA LEU A 199 4.79 3.11 -2.50
C LEU A 199 5.94 3.04 -1.50
N SER A 200 5.79 2.21 -0.47
CA SER A 200 6.84 1.94 0.50
C SER A 200 7.53 0.62 0.19
N THR A 201 8.85 0.60 0.23
CA THR A 201 9.66 -0.60 0.01
C THR A 201 10.73 -0.76 1.07
N CYS A 202 11.06 -1.99 1.39
CA CYS A 202 12.22 -2.31 2.23
C CYS A 202 13.56 -2.15 1.48
N GLY A 203 13.55 -1.72 0.21
CA GLY A 203 14.75 -1.46 -0.58
C GLY A 203 15.19 -2.64 -1.45
N VAL A 204 14.27 -3.19 -2.24
CA VAL A 204 14.58 -4.17 -3.29
C VAL A 204 15.23 -3.44 -4.48
N VAL A 205 16.54 -3.24 -4.40
CA VAL A 205 17.31 -2.32 -5.25
C VAL A 205 17.08 -2.52 -6.76
N PRO A 206 17.13 -3.73 -7.34
CA PRO A 206 16.88 -3.90 -8.77
C PRO A 206 15.51 -3.38 -9.21
N GLU A 207 14.49 -3.64 -8.40
CA GLU A 207 13.12 -3.24 -8.69
C GLU A 207 12.89 -1.73 -8.49
N MET A 208 13.67 -1.08 -7.61
CA MET A 208 13.68 0.39 -7.50
C MET A 208 14.18 1.04 -8.79
N TYR A 209 15.21 0.48 -9.45
CA TYR A 209 15.67 0.94 -10.75
C TYR A 209 14.63 0.69 -11.86
N ARG A 210 13.94 -0.45 -11.84
CA ARG A 210 12.84 -0.72 -12.78
C ARG A 210 11.73 0.30 -12.61
N LEU A 211 11.29 0.55 -11.35
CA LEU A 211 10.22 1.50 -11.03
C LEU A 211 10.55 2.93 -11.51
N ALA A 212 11.81 3.34 -11.43
CA ALA A 212 12.25 4.65 -11.93
C ALA A 212 12.02 4.83 -13.43
N ASN A 213 11.91 3.77 -14.21
CA ASN A 213 11.69 3.79 -15.68
C ASN A 213 10.21 3.59 -16.07
N GLU A 214 9.28 3.38 -15.14
CA GLU A 214 7.85 3.14 -15.43
C GLU A 214 7.08 4.40 -15.83
N ASN A 215 7.67 5.58 -15.70
CA ASN A 215 7.02 6.87 -15.95
C ASN A 215 5.77 7.11 -15.07
N ILE A 216 5.76 6.54 -13.86
CA ILE A 216 4.71 6.76 -12.86
C ILE A 216 5.32 7.57 -11.70
N PRO A 217 5.19 8.92 -11.70
CA PRO A 217 5.88 9.79 -10.73
C PRO A 217 5.16 9.80 -9.36
N LEU A 218 5.10 8.64 -8.71
CA LEU A 218 4.53 8.46 -7.37
C LEU A 218 5.47 8.94 -6.25
N ASN A 219 5.03 8.89 -5.01
CA ASN A 219 5.86 9.14 -3.84
C ASN A 219 6.57 7.84 -3.43
N LEU A 220 7.86 7.75 -3.74
CA LEU A 220 8.67 6.61 -3.29
C LEU A 220 9.06 6.81 -1.83
N THR A 221 8.78 5.81 -1.00
CA THR A 221 9.17 5.75 0.40
C THR A 221 10.06 4.54 0.62
N VAL A 222 11.16 4.70 1.33
CA VAL A 222 12.08 3.59 1.62
C VAL A 222 12.20 3.38 3.12
N SER A 223 11.90 2.19 3.57
CA SER A 223 12.10 1.72 4.94
C SER A 223 13.60 1.56 5.23
N LEU A 224 14.20 2.61 5.84
CA LEU A 224 15.63 2.64 6.16
C LEU A 224 15.91 2.02 7.53
N HIS A 225 15.30 2.57 8.57
CA HIS A 225 15.23 2.15 9.97
C HIS A 225 16.57 1.99 10.71
N ALA A 226 17.70 2.15 10.04
CA ALA A 226 19.04 2.10 10.61
C ALA A 226 20.01 3.04 9.88
N THR A 227 21.17 3.29 10.46
CA THR A 227 22.21 4.18 9.91
C THR A 227 23.45 3.43 9.44
N THR A 228 23.58 2.15 9.79
CA THR A 228 24.63 1.23 9.35
C THR A 228 24.03 -0.03 8.75
N ASP A 229 24.78 -0.71 7.89
CA ASP A 229 24.33 -1.99 7.32
C ASP A 229 24.22 -3.09 8.40
N GLU A 230 25.11 -3.07 9.41
CA GLU A 230 25.11 -4.00 10.53
C GLU A 230 23.83 -3.88 11.35
N ASP A 231 23.45 -2.65 11.74
CA ASP A 231 22.21 -2.41 12.50
C ASP A 231 20.98 -2.76 11.67
N ARG A 232 21.01 -2.42 10.37
CA ARG A 232 19.92 -2.72 9.47
C ARG A 232 19.69 -4.22 9.31
N LYS A 233 20.77 -5.02 9.18
CA LYS A 233 20.68 -6.49 9.10
C LYS A 233 20.04 -7.11 10.34
N ARG A 234 20.24 -6.52 11.52
CA ARG A 234 19.64 -7.02 12.78
C ARG A 234 18.13 -6.92 12.79
N ILE A 235 17.53 -5.90 12.15
CA ILE A 235 16.09 -5.64 12.16
C ILE A 235 15.40 -5.91 10.82
N MET A 236 16.14 -5.88 9.71
CA MET A 236 15.64 -6.06 8.34
C MET A 236 16.56 -7.02 7.57
N PRO A 237 16.24 -8.31 7.47
CA PRO A 237 17.10 -9.31 6.80
C PRO A 237 17.41 -9.01 5.33
N VAL A 238 16.58 -8.23 4.64
CA VAL A 238 16.84 -7.76 3.26
C VAL A 238 18.17 -7.02 3.13
N ALA A 239 18.68 -6.42 4.21
CA ALA A 239 19.98 -5.75 4.26
C ALA A 239 21.18 -6.71 4.07
N ASN A 240 20.99 -8.03 4.20
CA ASN A 240 22.00 -9.01 3.80
C ASN A 240 22.23 -9.05 2.29
N LYS A 241 21.25 -8.57 1.50
CA LYS A 241 21.31 -8.57 0.03
C LYS A 241 21.58 -7.17 -0.54
N TYR A 242 21.08 -6.12 0.10
CA TYR A 242 21.16 -4.75 -0.40
C TYR A 242 21.65 -3.81 0.71
N SER A 243 22.81 -3.18 0.50
CA SER A 243 23.39 -2.19 1.41
C SER A 243 22.64 -0.86 1.38
N ILE A 244 22.82 -0.06 2.41
CA ILE A 244 22.31 1.33 2.47
C ILE A 244 22.86 2.16 1.30
N ALA A 245 24.13 2.00 0.96
CA ALA A 245 24.74 2.72 -0.16
C ALA A 245 24.07 2.43 -1.50
N GLU A 246 23.72 1.16 -1.78
CA GLU A 246 22.99 0.77 -3.00
C GLU A 246 21.57 1.35 -3.02
N ILE A 247 20.87 1.34 -1.87
CA ILE A 247 19.55 1.95 -1.71
C ILE A 247 19.62 3.46 -2.01
N LEU A 248 20.58 4.19 -1.43
CA LEU A 248 20.74 5.62 -1.68
C LEU A 248 21.03 5.93 -3.15
N LYS A 249 21.83 5.10 -3.80
CA LYS A 249 22.10 5.22 -5.24
C LYS A 249 20.82 5.01 -6.06
N ALA A 250 20.00 4.03 -5.73
CA ALA A 250 18.71 3.78 -6.38
C ALA A 250 17.72 4.94 -6.16
N CYS A 251 17.70 5.53 -4.96
CA CYS A 251 16.89 6.72 -4.66
C CYS A 251 17.30 7.94 -5.49
N LYS A 252 18.62 8.19 -5.64
CA LYS A 252 19.12 9.24 -6.51
C LYS A 252 18.69 9.02 -7.97
N ASN A 253 18.84 7.82 -8.49
CA ASN A 253 18.37 7.47 -9.83
C ASN A 253 16.87 7.70 -10.00
N TYR A 254 16.06 7.34 -8.98
CA TYR A 254 14.62 7.61 -9.00
C TYR A 254 14.33 9.12 -9.11
N PHE A 255 15.03 9.94 -8.33
CA PHE A 255 14.89 11.41 -8.40
C PHE A 255 15.31 11.96 -9.77
N GLU A 256 16.44 11.52 -10.31
CA GLU A 256 16.93 11.93 -11.61
C GLU A 256 15.96 11.62 -12.77
N LYS A 257 15.29 10.46 -12.70
CA LYS A 257 14.32 10.00 -13.69
C LYS A 257 12.95 10.66 -13.57
N THR A 258 12.48 10.89 -12.35
CA THR A 258 11.09 11.29 -12.08
C THR A 258 10.92 12.74 -11.64
N GLY A 259 12.00 13.41 -11.22
CA GLY A 259 11.97 14.72 -10.57
C GLY A 259 11.28 14.69 -9.19
N ARG A 260 10.94 13.50 -8.66
CA ARG A 260 10.18 13.35 -7.44
C ARG A 260 11.08 13.16 -6.24
N ARG A 261 10.90 14.01 -5.22
CA ARG A 261 11.49 13.82 -3.89
C ARG A 261 11.06 12.47 -3.34
N TYR A 262 11.96 11.77 -2.66
CA TYR A 262 11.68 10.50 -1.99
C TYR A 262 11.68 10.65 -0.47
N TYR A 263 11.14 9.64 0.21
CA TYR A 263 10.96 9.64 1.65
C TYR A 263 11.72 8.47 2.28
N PHE A 264 12.28 8.70 3.47
CA PHE A 264 12.79 7.60 4.30
C PHE A 264 11.89 7.41 5.51
N GLU A 265 11.51 6.18 5.79
CA GLU A 265 10.89 5.80 7.05
C GLU A 265 11.98 5.37 8.03
N TYR A 266 11.91 5.90 9.23
CA TYR A 266 12.81 5.58 10.32
C TYR A 266 11.99 5.30 11.58
N THR A 267 11.83 4.01 11.90
CA THR A 267 11.11 3.57 13.10
C THR A 267 12.03 3.71 14.30
N LEU A 268 11.59 4.47 15.29
CA LEU A 268 12.29 4.66 16.55
C LEU A 268 11.99 3.48 17.48
N ILE A 269 13.04 2.73 17.82
CA ILE A 269 13.00 1.52 18.64
C ILE A 269 13.84 1.80 19.90
N ASP A 270 13.21 1.62 21.07
CA ASP A 270 13.87 1.90 22.34
C ASP A 270 15.07 1.00 22.58
N GLY A 271 16.19 1.61 22.99
CA GLY A 271 17.45 0.93 23.20
C GLY A 271 18.20 0.48 21.94
N GLU A 272 17.66 0.72 20.72
CA GLU A 272 18.28 0.24 19.48
C GLU A 272 18.81 1.37 18.58
N ASN A 273 18.00 2.42 18.30
CA ASN A 273 18.33 3.38 17.24
C ASN A 273 17.83 4.82 17.49
N CYS A 274 17.54 5.20 18.73
CA CYS A 274 16.82 6.44 19.06
C CYS A 274 17.62 7.47 19.87
N ASP A 275 18.92 7.30 20.00
CA ASP A 275 19.82 8.25 20.68
C ASP A 275 20.40 9.33 19.75
N GLU A 276 21.16 10.27 20.31
CA GLU A 276 21.75 11.39 19.57
C GLU A 276 22.82 10.93 18.57
N ALA A 277 23.56 9.86 18.87
CA ALA A 277 24.55 9.32 17.95
C ALA A 277 23.90 8.79 16.68
N HIS A 278 22.78 8.09 16.80
CA HIS A 278 21.99 7.62 15.64
C HIS A 278 21.39 8.80 14.86
N ALA A 279 20.87 9.85 15.53
CA ALA A 279 20.38 11.05 14.85
C ALA A 279 21.49 11.75 14.04
N ASN A 280 22.69 11.89 14.62
CA ASN A 280 23.85 12.46 13.96
C ASN A 280 24.32 11.62 12.76
N ALA A 281 24.35 10.31 12.92
CA ALA A 281 24.69 9.38 11.84
C ALA A 281 23.66 9.44 10.69
N LEU A 282 22.36 9.48 11.01
CA LEU A 282 21.29 9.61 10.02
C LEU A 282 21.40 10.95 9.28
N ALA A 283 21.62 12.05 9.99
CA ALA A 283 21.78 13.35 9.37
C ALA A 283 22.98 13.39 8.43
N LYS A 284 24.13 12.83 8.84
CA LYS A 284 25.32 12.71 7.99
C LYS A 284 25.05 11.88 6.74
N LEU A 285 24.34 10.77 6.88
CA LEU A 285 24.00 9.87 5.78
C LEU A 285 23.10 10.54 4.73
N LEU A 286 22.15 11.38 5.16
CA LEU A 286 21.13 11.97 4.30
C LEU A 286 21.45 13.41 3.85
N LYS A 287 22.55 13.98 4.31
CA LYS A 287 22.93 15.37 4.00
C LYS A 287 23.01 15.62 2.49
N GLY A 288 22.31 16.66 2.02
CA GLY A 288 22.29 17.06 0.61
C GLY A 288 21.42 16.19 -0.30
N LEU A 289 20.71 15.21 0.23
CA LEU A 289 19.78 14.40 -0.56
C LEU A 289 18.39 15.08 -0.65
N PRO A 290 17.70 15.00 -1.79
CA PRO A 290 16.34 15.54 -1.96
C PRO A 290 15.31 14.62 -1.30
N CYS A 291 15.41 14.45 0.03
CA CYS A 291 14.59 13.52 0.80
C CYS A 291 13.86 14.19 1.96
N HIS A 292 12.94 13.46 2.57
CA HIS A 292 12.29 13.77 3.83
C HIS A 292 12.27 12.52 4.71
N VAL A 293 12.40 12.69 6.02
CA VAL A 293 12.38 11.59 6.97
C VAL A 293 11.03 11.55 7.69
N ASN A 294 10.32 10.43 7.54
CA ASN A 294 9.16 10.11 8.36
C ASN A 294 9.64 9.32 9.57
N LEU A 295 9.63 9.93 10.73
CA LEU A 295 9.88 9.25 11.99
C LEU A 295 8.61 8.52 12.43
N ILE A 296 8.73 7.25 12.79
CA ILE A 296 7.64 6.41 13.24
C ILE A 296 7.98 5.92 14.65
N ARG A 297 7.12 6.17 15.64
CA ARG A 297 7.21 5.41 16.89
C ARG A 297 6.82 3.98 16.58
N LEU A 298 7.61 3.02 17.06
CA LEU A 298 7.31 1.60 16.84
C LEU A 298 5.88 1.30 17.29
N ASN A 299 5.09 0.69 16.42
CA ASN A 299 3.82 0.10 16.81
C ASN A 299 4.11 -1.33 17.29
N GLU A 300 3.96 -1.55 18.59
CA GLU A 300 4.31 -2.84 19.19
C GLU A 300 3.44 -3.96 18.63
N VAL A 301 4.06 -5.09 18.38
CA VAL A 301 3.43 -6.33 17.92
C VAL A 301 3.56 -7.35 19.04
N LYS A 302 2.44 -7.96 19.44
CA LYS A 302 2.35 -8.85 20.60
C LYS A 302 3.40 -9.98 20.58
N GLU A 303 3.70 -10.51 19.40
CA GLU A 303 4.64 -11.61 19.17
C GLU A 303 6.10 -11.14 19.01
N ARG A 304 6.38 -9.86 19.21
CA ARG A 304 7.72 -9.26 19.05
C ARG A 304 8.18 -8.63 20.38
N THR A 305 9.49 -8.57 20.56
CA THR A 305 10.11 -8.08 21.82
C THR A 305 10.54 -6.62 21.76
N LEU A 306 10.57 -6.03 20.56
CA LEU A 306 11.00 -4.64 20.37
C LEU A 306 9.99 -3.66 20.99
N LYS A 307 10.50 -2.58 21.61
CA LYS A 307 9.70 -1.60 22.34
C LYS A 307 9.69 -0.24 21.68
N SER A 308 8.59 0.47 21.86
CA SER A 308 8.41 1.83 21.36
C SER A 308 9.09 2.85 22.27
N VAL A 309 9.51 3.95 21.67
CA VAL A 309 9.96 5.12 22.43
C VAL A 309 8.78 5.99 22.86
N GLY A 310 8.91 6.66 24.00
CA GLY A 310 7.95 7.68 24.44
C GLY A 310 8.04 8.96 23.59
N ASP A 311 6.95 9.74 23.60
CA ASP A 311 6.81 10.98 22.81
C ASP A 311 7.98 11.94 23.00
N LYS A 312 8.40 12.17 24.24
CA LYS A 312 9.52 13.07 24.57
C LYS A 312 10.80 12.67 23.82
N ASN A 313 11.11 11.38 23.77
CA ASN A 313 12.30 10.89 23.08
C ASN A 313 12.16 10.99 21.56
N ALA A 314 10.97 10.71 21.02
CA ALA A 314 10.70 10.85 19.60
C ALA A 314 10.83 12.29 19.11
N TYR A 315 10.25 13.26 19.83
CA TYR A 315 10.40 14.68 19.52
C TYR A 315 11.85 15.18 19.71
N ARG A 316 12.57 14.67 20.70
CA ARG A 316 13.99 14.99 20.88
C ARG A 316 14.84 14.50 19.71
N PHE A 317 14.59 13.27 19.24
CA PHE A 317 15.28 12.74 18.06
C PHE A 317 14.99 13.59 16.81
N MET A 318 13.72 13.97 16.59
CA MET A 318 13.34 14.89 15.51
C MET A 318 14.09 16.23 15.61
N GLY A 319 14.16 16.81 16.80
CA GLY A 319 14.89 18.08 17.04
C GLY A 319 16.39 17.99 16.75
N TRP A 320 17.04 16.84 16.98
CA TRP A 320 18.44 16.63 16.58
C TRP A 320 18.62 16.62 15.07
N LEU A 321 17.70 16.00 14.33
CA LEU A 321 17.73 15.99 12.85
C LEU A 321 17.51 17.40 12.28
N GLU A 322 16.52 18.12 12.79
CA GLU A 322 16.18 19.48 12.34
C GLU A 322 17.35 20.46 12.57
N LYS A 323 18.04 20.38 13.72
CA LYS A 323 19.24 21.17 13.99
C LYS A 323 20.36 20.96 12.98
N GLN A 324 20.38 19.80 12.31
CA GLN A 324 21.35 19.47 11.27
C GLN A 324 20.81 19.70 9.85
N GLY A 325 19.64 20.34 9.73
CA GLY A 325 19.03 20.70 8.44
C GLY A 325 18.34 19.55 7.74
N ILE A 326 18.06 18.42 8.43
CA ILE A 326 17.28 17.32 7.88
C ILE A 326 15.80 17.58 8.10
N SER A 327 15.04 17.61 7.00
CA SER A 327 13.59 17.73 7.05
C SER A 327 12.98 16.42 7.59
N ALA A 328 12.34 16.48 8.76
CA ALA A 328 11.73 15.33 9.41
C ALA A 328 10.30 15.62 9.89
N THR A 329 9.49 14.58 10.01
CA THR A 329 8.14 14.64 10.59
C THR A 329 7.89 13.40 11.44
N LEU A 330 7.39 13.59 12.66
CA LEU A 330 6.92 12.48 13.48
C LEU A 330 5.49 12.11 13.04
N ARG A 331 5.32 10.90 12.52
CA ARG A 331 4.01 10.41 12.06
C ARG A 331 3.06 10.21 13.24
N ARG A 332 1.81 10.56 13.03
CA ARG A 332 0.73 10.23 13.97
C ARG A 332 0.55 8.71 14.03
N GLN A 333 0.33 8.18 15.21
CA GLN A 333 -0.19 6.83 15.37
C GLN A 333 -1.69 6.88 15.10
N ILE A 334 -2.16 6.13 14.11
CA ILE A 334 -3.54 6.13 13.65
C ILE A 334 -4.02 4.68 13.67
N GLY A 335 -5.25 4.44 14.18
CA GLY A 335 -5.86 3.11 14.23
C GLY A 335 -5.12 2.09 15.09
N SER A 336 -4.32 2.53 16.06
CA SER A 336 -3.54 1.64 16.91
C SER A 336 -4.41 0.77 17.85
N ASP A 337 -5.56 1.29 18.28
CA ASP A 337 -6.54 0.62 19.13
C ASP A 337 -7.25 -0.56 18.44
N VAL A 338 -7.28 -0.55 17.11
CA VAL A 338 -7.83 -1.64 16.28
C VAL A 338 -6.74 -2.47 15.57
N GLY A 339 -5.47 -2.28 15.94
CA GLY A 339 -4.34 -2.97 15.28
C GLY A 339 -4.19 -2.60 13.79
N GLY A 340 -4.56 -1.37 13.43
CA GLY A 340 -4.49 -0.83 12.06
C GLY A 340 -3.25 -0.02 11.76
N ALA A 341 -2.35 0.17 12.73
CA ALA A 341 -1.14 0.97 12.52
C ALA A 341 -0.07 0.22 11.69
N CYS A 342 0.88 0.98 11.13
CA CYS A 342 1.97 0.42 10.32
C CYS A 342 2.73 -0.70 11.05
N GLY A 343 2.93 -1.82 10.36
CA GLY A 343 3.60 -3.00 10.91
C GLY A 343 2.70 -3.94 11.73
N GLN A 344 1.45 -3.58 12.01
CA GLN A 344 0.52 -4.40 12.78
C GLN A 344 -0.40 -5.28 11.91
N LEU A 345 -0.50 -5.01 10.61
CA LEU A 345 -1.33 -5.79 9.69
C LEU A 345 -0.75 -7.19 9.48
N ARG A 346 -1.62 -8.19 9.51
CA ARG A 346 -1.24 -9.61 9.43
C ARG A 346 -2.16 -10.39 8.46
N ALA A 347 -1.71 -11.58 8.04
CA ALA A 347 -2.55 -12.58 7.39
C ALA A 347 -3.01 -13.60 8.45
N GLY A 348 -4.22 -14.16 8.30
CA GLY A 348 -4.72 -15.24 9.15
C GLY A 348 -5.37 -14.83 10.47
N TYR A 349 -5.89 -13.61 10.58
CA TYR A 349 -6.54 -13.09 11.80
C TYR A 349 -7.67 -13.97 12.35
N LEU A 350 -8.34 -14.76 11.51
CA LEU A 350 -9.50 -15.59 11.91
C LEU A 350 -9.12 -16.83 12.71
N GLU A 351 -7.88 -17.31 12.62
CA GLU A 351 -7.45 -18.50 13.38
C GLU A 351 -7.28 -18.23 14.88
N GLU A 352 -7.05 -16.97 15.27
CA GLU A 352 -6.80 -16.58 16.66
C GLU A 352 -8.06 -16.11 17.42
N ASN A 353 -9.15 -15.80 16.71
CA ASN A 353 -10.45 -15.41 17.28
C ASN A 353 -11.58 -16.15 16.53
N PRO A 354 -11.86 -17.42 16.85
CA PRO A 354 -13.09 -18.04 16.40
C PRO A 354 -14.27 -17.23 16.95
N LEU A 355 -15.22 -16.89 16.09
CA LEU A 355 -16.45 -16.17 16.41
C LEU A 355 -17.28 -16.93 17.44
#